data_604d55a4fa45ba9edf4929cfb423eb26
#
_entry.id   604d55a4fa45ba9edf4929cfb423eb26
#
_cell.length_a   1.000
_cell.length_b   1.000
_cell.length_c   1.000
_cell.angle_alpha   90.00
_cell.angle_beta   90.00
_cell.angle_gamma   90.00
#
_symmetry.space_group_name_H-M   'P 1'
#
loop_
_entity.id
_entity.type
_entity.pdbx_description
1 polymer ?
#
loop_
_entity_poly.entity_id
_entity_poly.type
_entity_poly.pdbx_seq_one_letter_code
_entity_poly.pdbx_strand_id
1 'polypeptide(L)'
;MPAGLSYSLTGNPNFNTDIGGFFCGSYNTRGSGSAPKNPQFQELYVRWMQYGLFCPVFRSHGADAPREIWQFGQKGEPVYDAIEKQIRLRYRLLPYLYSTAWQVTSNNDSYMRPLFSDFAGDQRVWDMTDEFMFGRSILACPIVDPQYTEEKIIRTNAMTGWDRKELTIDNGQLTINWTDAKTAVKYLPKGAKWYDFWTNQQYNGGQDVTLTTSFDRVPMFVRAGSILPLGPEMQYVGEKTWDNLELRLYPGADGQFTLYEDEGDNYNYEQGQYATITFKWNDRSRQLTIGQRNGSYKGMLQKRQFTLVMPDGQTKQVDYDGSETSVKF
;
A
#
# COMPACT_ATOMS: atom_id res chain seq x y z
N MET A 1 -1.59 -14.03 1.44
CA MET A 1 -0.97 -13.02 2.30
C MET A 1 -0.04 -13.64 3.34
N PRO A 2 -0.41 -14.64 4.17
CA PRO A 2 0.51 -15.24 5.15
C PRO A 2 1.84 -15.70 4.56
N ALA A 3 1.82 -16.35 3.38
CA ALA A 3 3.04 -16.78 2.70
C ALA A 3 4.00 -15.63 2.37
N GLY A 4 3.48 -14.47 1.96
CA GLY A 4 4.30 -13.27 1.68
C GLY A 4 4.96 -12.72 2.94
N LEU A 5 4.24 -12.69 4.06
CA LEU A 5 4.78 -12.28 5.35
C LEU A 5 5.86 -13.24 5.84
N SER A 6 5.61 -14.55 5.74
CA SER A 6 6.60 -15.57 6.10
C SER A 6 7.83 -15.50 5.21
N TYR A 7 7.66 -15.27 3.91
CA TYR A 7 8.76 -15.09 2.96
C TYR A 7 9.63 -13.87 3.32
N SER A 8 9.00 -12.76 3.67
CA SER A 8 9.70 -11.55 4.11
C SER A 8 10.57 -11.79 5.35
N LEU A 9 10.09 -12.62 6.30
CA LEU A 9 10.85 -12.97 7.53
C LEU A 9 12.10 -13.79 7.25
N THR A 10 12.20 -14.46 6.12
CA THR A 10 13.41 -15.24 5.76
C THR A 10 14.53 -14.41 5.16
N GLY A 11 14.39 -13.07 5.18
CA GLY A 11 15.35 -12.14 4.59
C GLY A 11 15.18 -11.97 3.07
N ASN A 12 14.04 -12.37 2.52
CA ASN A 12 13.68 -12.16 1.11
C ASN A 12 12.66 -11.01 0.99
N PRO A 13 13.11 -9.76 0.87
CA PRO A 13 12.21 -8.61 0.93
C PRO A 13 11.38 -8.43 -0.34
N ASN A 14 11.81 -9.00 -1.47
CA ASN A 14 11.22 -8.72 -2.79
C ASN A 14 10.16 -9.75 -3.17
N PHE A 15 9.07 -9.79 -2.41
CA PHE A 15 7.93 -10.66 -2.66
C PHE A 15 6.98 -10.08 -3.71
N ASN A 16 6.40 -10.97 -4.52
CA ASN A 16 5.22 -10.64 -5.30
C ASN A 16 4.23 -11.81 -5.30
N THR A 17 3.06 -11.56 -5.84
CA THR A 17 2.01 -12.55 -6.06
C THR A 17 1.39 -12.32 -7.44
N ASP A 18 0.88 -13.37 -8.05
CA ASP A 18 0.15 -13.27 -9.31
C ASP A 18 -1.25 -12.75 -9.03
N ILE A 19 -1.46 -11.43 -9.16
CA ILE A 19 -2.72 -10.78 -8.85
C ILE A 19 -3.86 -11.39 -9.67
N GLY A 20 -4.89 -11.85 -8.96
CA GLY A 20 -6.01 -12.60 -9.53
C GLY A 20 -5.79 -14.11 -9.58
N GLY A 21 -4.64 -14.61 -9.09
CA GLY A 21 -4.23 -16.02 -9.16
C GLY A 21 -3.72 -16.42 -10.54
N PHE A 22 -2.72 -17.29 -10.61
CA PHE A 22 -2.13 -17.71 -11.90
C PHE A 22 -3.17 -18.34 -12.82
N PHE A 23 -3.94 -19.31 -12.30
CA PHE A 23 -5.02 -19.98 -13.03
C PHE A 23 -6.37 -19.40 -12.63
N CYS A 24 -7.10 -18.87 -13.58
CA CYS A 24 -8.47 -18.34 -13.39
C CYS A 24 -9.50 -18.96 -14.34
N GLY A 25 -9.16 -20.06 -15.01
CA GLY A 25 -10.00 -20.71 -16.01
C GLY A 25 -11.39 -21.11 -15.53
N SER A 26 -11.54 -21.44 -14.24
CA SER A 26 -12.84 -21.74 -13.64
C SER A 26 -13.82 -20.56 -13.66
N TYR A 27 -13.33 -19.33 -13.74
CA TYR A 27 -14.17 -18.12 -13.87
C TYR A 27 -14.52 -17.77 -15.32
N ASN A 28 -14.02 -18.52 -16.30
CA ASN A 28 -14.34 -18.33 -17.74
C ASN A 28 -15.73 -18.89 -18.08
N THR A 29 -16.77 -18.48 -17.38
CA THR A 29 -18.13 -19.04 -17.48
C THR A 29 -18.89 -18.61 -18.74
N ARG A 30 -18.35 -17.65 -19.52
CA ARG A 30 -18.93 -17.15 -20.78
C ARG A 30 -18.00 -17.38 -21.98
N GLY A 31 -17.14 -18.40 -21.92
CA GLY A 31 -16.13 -18.72 -22.94
C GLY A 31 -14.72 -18.32 -22.52
N SER A 32 -13.74 -18.77 -23.30
CA SER A 32 -12.31 -18.53 -23.03
C SER A 32 -12.01 -17.04 -22.84
N GLY A 33 -11.24 -16.70 -21.80
CA GLY A 33 -10.83 -15.32 -21.50
C GLY A 33 -11.91 -14.45 -20.84
N SER A 34 -13.08 -15.02 -20.48
CA SER A 34 -14.20 -14.24 -19.95
C SER A 34 -14.15 -13.96 -18.44
N ALA A 35 -13.19 -14.47 -17.71
CA ALA A 35 -13.08 -14.28 -16.25
C ALA A 35 -13.20 -12.81 -15.81
N PRO A 36 -12.62 -11.81 -16.49
CA PRO A 36 -12.79 -10.39 -16.11
C PRO A 36 -14.23 -9.87 -16.15
N LYS A 37 -15.17 -10.62 -16.75
CA LYS A 37 -16.59 -10.30 -16.76
C LYS A 37 -17.39 -11.11 -15.73
N ASN A 38 -16.75 -11.99 -14.97
CA ASN A 38 -17.37 -12.74 -13.90
C ASN A 38 -17.30 -11.93 -12.59
N PRO A 39 -18.44 -11.61 -11.93
CA PRO A 39 -18.47 -10.77 -10.73
C PRO A 39 -17.62 -11.31 -9.56
N GLN A 40 -17.58 -12.63 -9.37
CA GLN A 40 -16.76 -13.24 -8.32
C GLN A 40 -15.26 -13.03 -8.61
N PHE A 41 -14.83 -13.16 -9.86
CA PHE A 41 -13.45 -12.87 -10.24
C PHE A 41 -13.15 -11.37 -10.17
N GLN A 42 -14.10 -10.51 -10.48
CA GLN A 42 -13.97 -9.06 -10.35
C GLN A 42 -13.70 -8.65 -8.88
N GLU A 43 -14.48 -9.20 -7.92
CA GLU A 43 -14.22 -8.93 -6.50
C GLU A 43 -12.87 -9.48 -6.08
N LEU A 44 -12.57 -10.74 -6.38
CA LEU A 44 -11.28 -11.36 -6.08
C LEU A 44 -10.12 -10.52 -6.61
N TYR A 45 -10.21 -10.09 -7.87
CA TYR A 45 -9.16 -9.33 -8.54
C TYR A 45 -8.96 -7.95 -7.90
N VAL A 46 -10.04 -7.22 -7.61
CA VAL A 46 -9.94 -5.91 -6.94
C VAL A 46 -9.36 -6.05 -5.54
N ARG A 47 -9.79 -7.04 -4.74
CA ARG A 47 -9.21 -7.28 -3.41
C ARG A 47 -7.74 -7.65 -3.49
N TRP A 48 -7.36 -8.42 -4.49
CA TRP A 48 -5.96 -8.78 -4.71
C TRP A 48 -5.12 -7.60 -5.22
N MET A 49 -5.68 -6.71 -6.04
CA MET A 49 -5.05 -5.44 -6.41
C MET A 49 -4.81 -4.55 -5.18
N GLN A 50 -5.78 -4.49 -4.26
CA GLN A 50 -5.65 -3.78 -2.99
C GLN A 50 -4.53 -4.34 -2.11
N TYR A 51 -4.39 -5.65 -2.04
CA TYR A 51 -3.25 -6.28 -1.36
C TYR A 51 -1.94 -6.05 -2.12
N GLY A 52 -1.96 -6.22 -3.43
CA GLY A 52 -0.79 -6.04 -4.31
C GLY A 52 -0.19 -4.64 -4.24
N LEU A 53 -1.01 -3.61 -3.95
CA LEU A 53 -0.54 -2.24 -3.69
C LEU A 53 0.62 -2.20 -2.68
N PHE A 54 0.61 -3.09 -1.68
CA PHE A 54 1.60 -3.17 -0.62
C PHE A 54 2.69 -4.23 -0.87
N CYS A 55 2.63 -4.97 -1.97
CA CYS A 55 3.71 -5.87 -2.34
C CYS A 55 4.89 -5.08 -2.92
N PRO A 56 6.14 -5.48 -2.65
CA PRO A 56 7.32 -4.85 -3.25
C PRO A 56 7.24 -4.81 -4.78
N VAL A 57 6.85 -5.90 -5.40
CA VAL A 57 6.57 -5.97 -6.84
C VAL A 57 5.05 -6.02 -7.06
N PHE A 58 4.51 -4.96 -7.67
CA PHE A 58 3.09 -4.85 -7.98
C PHE A 58 2.83 -5.31 -9.41
N ARG A 59 2.40 -6.55 -9.57
CA ARG A 59 2.27 -7.20 -10.87
C ARG A 59 1.02 -8.05 -10.97
N SER A 60 0.25 -7.86 -12.04
CA SER A 60 -0.75 -8.83 -12.47
C SER A 60 -0.12 -9.84 -13.44
N HIS A 61 -0.35 -11.12 -13.20
CA HIS A 61 0.18 -12.21 -14.03
C HIS A 61 -0.67 -13.46 -13.91
N GLY A 62 -0.74 -14.24 -14.97
CA GLY A 62 -1.39 -15.55 -14.98
C GLY A 62 -1.80 -16.01 -16.38
N ALA A 63 -2.44 -17.19 -16.41
CA ALA A 63 -3.01 -17.81 -17.58
C ALA A 63 -4.55 -17.61 -17.64
N ASP A 64 -5.17 -18.19 -18.65
CA ASP A 64 -6.60 -18.39 -18.86
C ASP A 64 -7.42 -17.14 -19.21
N ALA A 65 -7.00 -15.94 -18.83
CA ALA A 65 -7.72 -14.72 -19.19
C ALA A 65 -6.78 -13.51 -19.26
N PRO A 66 -7.07 -12.53 -20.12
CA PRO A 66 -6.39 -11.24 -20.15
C PRO A 66 -6.68 -10.47 -18.86
N ARG A 67 -5.72 -9.64 -18.40
CA ARG A 67 -5.80 -8.97 -17.10
C ARG A 67 -5.55 -7.47 -17.15
N GLU A 68 -5.51 -6.93 -18.35
CA GLU A 68 -5.44 -5.49 -18.54
C GLU A 68 -6.72 -4.84 -17.96
N ILE A 69 -6.55 -3.66 -17.36
CA ILE A 69 -7.64 -2.98 -16.65
C ILE A 69 -8.92 -2.81 -17.48
N TRP A 70 -8.80 -2.57 -18.78
CA TRP A 70 -9.96 -2.41 -19.69
C TRP A 70 -10.74 -3.70 -19.97
N GLN A 71 -10.19 -4.86 -19.60
CA GLN A 71 -10.91 -6.12 -19.67
C GLN A 71 -12.00 -6.21 -18.59
N PHE A 72 -11.81 -5.50 -17.48
CA PHE A 72 -12.75 -5.49 -16.36
C PHE A 72 -13.89 -4.48 -16.53
N GLY A 73 -13.74 -3.51 -17.42
CA GLY A 73 -14.73 -2.47 -17.67
C GLY A 73 -14.14 -1.25 -18.35
N GLN A 74 -14.86 -0.14 -18.28
CA GLN A 74 -14.44 1.15 -18.78
C GLN A 74 -14.35 2.16 -17.65
N LYS A 75 -13.66 3.27 -17.87
CA LYS A 75 -13.59 4.38 -16.93
C LYS A 75 -15.00 4.89 -16.59
N GLY A 76 -15.27 5.03 -15.31
CA GLY A 76 -16.59 5.34 -14.76
C GLY A 76 -17.36 4.09 -14.29
N GLU A 77 -16.89 2.88 -14.62
CA GLU A 77 -17.47 1.65 -14.09
C GLU A 77 -16.77 1.23 -12.79
N PRO A 78 -17.51 0.77 -11.77
CA PRO A 78 -16.97 0.56 -10.42
C PRO A 78 -15.75 -0.34 -10.34
N VAL A 79 -15.70 -1.42 -11.13
CA VAL A 79 -14.58 -2.37 -11.10
C VAL A 79 -13.33 -1.76 -11.72
N TYR A 80 -13.47 -1.11 -12.88
CA TYR A 80 -12.37 -0.39 -13.53
C TYR A 80 -11.81 0.69 -12.61
N ASP A 81 -12.69 1.55 -12.07
CA ASP A 81 -12.29 2.67 -11.22
C ASP A 81 -11.61 2.19 -9.92
N ALA A 82 -12.09 1.08 -9.35
CA ALA A 82 -11.47 0.48 -8.17
C ALA A 82 -10.04 -0.01 -8.46
N ILE A 83 -9.80 -0.63 -9.62
CA ILE A 83 -8.46 -1.06 -10.05
C ILE A 83 -7.56 0.15 -10.33
N GLU A 84 -8.05 1.11 -11.12
CA GLU A 84 -7.30 2.33 -11.47
C GLU A 84 -6.87 3.08 -10.21
N LYS A 85 -7.72 3.15 -9.21
CA LYS A 85 -7.43 3.83 -7.94
C LYS A 85 -6.23 3.23 -7.20
N GLN A 86 -6.09 1.88 -7.20
CA GLN A 86 -4.94 1.23 -6.58
C GLN A 86 -3.65 1.55 -7.37
N ILE A 87 -3.72 1.54 -8.69
CA ILE A 87 -2.58 1.88 -9.56
C ILE A 87 -2.15 3.33 -9.30
N ARG A 88 -3.09 4.28 -9.29
CA ARG A 88 -2.80 5.69 -9.01
C ARG A 88 -2.20 5.89 -7.61
N LEU A 89 -2.75 5.22 -6.60
CA LEU A 89 -2.22 5.29 -5.25
C LEU A 89 -0.79 4.73 -5.17
N ARG A 90 -0.49 3.63 -5.89
CA ARG A 90 0.86 3.08 -5.99
C ARG A 90 1.84 4.11 -6.54
N TYR A 91 1.47 4.83 -7.60
CA TYR A 91 2.30 5.90 -8.17
C TYR A 91 2.49 7.07 -7.20
N ARG A 92 1.42 7.45 -6.49
CA ARG A 92 1.51 8.47 -5.45
C ARG A 92 2.47 8.08 -4.31
N LEU A 93 2.50 6.81 -3.95
CA LEU A 93 3.37 6.26 -2.90
C LEU A 93 4.81 6.01 -3.37
N LEU A 94 5.18 6.24 -4.63
CA LEU A 94 6.53 5.94 -5.14
C LEU A 94 7.66 6.57 -4.32
N PRO A 95 7.61 7.84 -3.86
CA PRO A 95 8.67 8.40 -3.02
C PRO A 95 8.84 7.65 -1.70
N TYR A 96 7.74 7.23 -1.08
CA TYR A 96 7.76 6.39 0.12
C TYR A 96 8.34 5.01 -0.16
N LEU A 97 7.88 4.38 -1.23
CA LEU A 97 8.31 3.05 -1.67
C LEU A 97 9.80 3.00 -2.00
N TYR A 98 10.26 3.94 -2.81
CA TYR A 98 11.65 3.97 -3.27
C TYR A 98 12.62 4.24 -2.11
N SER A 99 12.23 5.13 -1.20
CA SER A 99 12.98 5.35 0.04
C SER A 99 12.96 4.13 0.97
N THR A 100 11.84 3.39 1.02
CA THR A 100 11.78 2.12 1.76
C THR A 100 12.66 1.06 1.09
N ALA A 101 12.73 1.00 -0.25
CA ALA A 101 13.64 0.13 -0.99
C ALA A 101 15.10 0.37 -0.60
N TRP A 102 15.50 1.63 -0.50
CA TRP A 102 16.83 1.98 -0.04
C TRP A 102 17.08 1.51 1.40
N GLN A 103 16.11 1.64 2.32
CA GLN A 103 16.23 1.12 3.69
C GLN A 103 16.37 -0.41 3.71
N VAL A 104 15.61 -1.11 2.86
CA VAL A 104 15.72 -2.56 2.71
C VAL A 104 17.13 -2.97 2.29
N THR A 105 17.69 -2.30 1.27
CA THR A 105 19.00 -2.62 0.71
C THR A 105 20.14 -2.21 1.64
N SER A 106 20.06 -1.02 2.24
CA SER A 106 21.17 -0.42 3.01
C SER A 106 21.14 -0.79 4.49
N ASN A 107 19.96 -1.07 5.06
CA ASN A 107 19.77 -1.27 6.50
C ASN A 107 19.08 -2.60 6.84
N ASN A 108 18.97 -3.52 5.90
CA ASN A 108 18.31 -4.82 6.09
C ASN A 108 16.88 -4.69 6.64
N ASP A 109 16.15 -3.67 6.21
CA ASP A 109 14.75 -3.48 6.58
C ASP A 109 13.83 -4.38 5.72
N SER A 110 12.53 -4.28 5.84
CA SER A 110 11.56 -5.03 5.06
C SER A 110 10.39 -4.15 4.64
N TYR A 111 9.86 -4.41 3.43
CA TYR A 111 8.64 -3.74 2.95
C TYR A 111 7.40 -4.22 3.71
N MET A 112 7.20 -5.55 3.71
CA MET A 112 6.07 -6.21 4.35
C MET A 112 6.54 -6.76 5.69
N ARG A 113 6.03 -6.19 6.77
CA ARG A 113 6.50 -6.48 8.13
C ARG A 113 5.35 -7.08 8.93
N PRO A 114 5.43 -8.36 9.35
CA PRO A 114 4.47 -8.91 10.29
C PRO A 114 4.36 -8.01 11.53
N LEU A 115 3.15 -7.86 12.07
CA LEU A 115 2.90 -6.90 13.15
C LEU A 115 3.75 -7.16 14.39
N PHE A 116 4.05 -8.40 14.71
CA PHE A 116 4.90 -8.73 15.88
C PHE A 116 6.32 -8.16 15.76
N SER A 117 6.82 -7.88 14.55
CA SER A 117 8.15 -7.28 14.36
C SER A 117 8.24 -5.85 14.90
N ASP A 118 7.13 -5.10 14.86
CA ASP A 118 7.06 -3.72 15.33
C ASP A 118 6.33 -3.58 16.66
N PHE A 119 5.50 -4.57 17.03
CA PHE A 119 4.60 -4.54 18.20
C PHE A 119 4.73 -5.81 19.05
N ALA A 120 5.96 -6.30 19.30
CA ALA A 120 6.23 -7.54 20.04
C ALA A 120 5.60 -7.58 21.45
N GLY A 121 5.37 -6.42 22.07
CA GLY A 121 4.69 -6.31 23.37
C GLY A 121 3.17 -6.46 23.31
N ASP A 122 2.59 -6.59 22.14
CA ASP A 122 1.17 -6.81 21.94
C ASP A 122 0.91 -8.27 21.50
N GLN A 123 0.55 -9.12 22.46
CA GLN A 123 0.36 -10.56 22.18
C GLN A 123 -0.70 -10.84 21.12
N ARG A 124 -1.66 -9.94 20.94
CA ARG A 124 -2.75 -10.13 19.97
C ARG A 124 -2.25 -10.16 18.52
N VAL A 125 -1.14 -9.49 18.23
CA VAL A 125 -0.60 -9.42 16.86
C VAL A 125 0.34 -10.57 16.50
N TRP A 126 0.64 -11.48 17.42
CA TRP A 126 1.65 -12.52 17.20
C TRP A 126 1.27 -13.50 16.07
N ASP A 127 0.00 -13.87 16.01
CA ASP A 127 -0.55 -14.80 15.02
C ASP A 127 -1.39 -14.09 13.94
N MET A 128 -1.38 -12.75 13.90
CA MET A 128 -2.14 -11.98 12.93
C MET A 128 -1.47 -12.02 11.55
N THR A 129 -2.21 -12.48 10.55
CA THR A 129 -1.67 -12.68 9.19
C THR A 129 -2.43 -11.95 8.10
N ASP A 130 -3.50 -11.23 8.46
CA ASP A 130 -4.37 -10.45 7.56
C ASP A 130 -4.18 -8.93 7.70
N GLU A 131 -3.27 -8.52 8.59
CA GLU A 131 -2.82 -7.15 8.77
C GLU A 131 -1.30 -7.12 8.92
N PHE A 132 -0.64 -6.10 8.38
CA PHE A 132 0.81 -5.98 8.44
C PHE A 132 1.27 -4.54 8.24
N MET A 133 2.49 -4.22 8.69
CA MET A 133 3.10 -2.93 8.36
C MET A 133 3.70 -2.97 6.96
N PHE A 134 3.42 -1.94 6.17
CA PHE A 134 4.08 -1.65 4.91
C PHE A 134 5.11 -0.53 5.12
N GLY A 135 6.39 -0.90 5.12
CA GLY A 135 7.43 -0.07 5.71
C GLY A 135 7.14 0.17 7.20
N ARG A 136 7.53 1.34 7.72
CA ARG A 136 7.38 1.65 9.15
C ARG A 136 6.17 2.55 9.46
N SER A 137 5.50 3.06 8.43
CA SER A 137 4.47 4.09 8.59
C SER A 137 3.05 3.61 8.35
N ILE A 138 2.82 2.67 7.44
CA ILE A 138 1.49 2.27 6.99
C ILE A 138 1.12 0.90 7.56
N LEU A 139 0.00 0.82 8.26
CA LEU A 139 -0.67 -0.43 8.61
C LEU A 139 -1.64 -0.78 7.48
N ALA A 140 -1.34 -1.83 6.75
CA ALA A 140 -2.17 -2.37 5.69
C ALA A 140 -3.14 -3.40 6.25
N CYS A 141 -4.43 -3.22 5.99
CA CYS A 141 -5.51 -4.08 6.48
C CYS A 141 -6.39 -4.58 5.33
N PRO A 142 -5.87 -5.34 4.35
CA PRO A 142 -6.64 -5.78 3.21
C PRO A 142 -7.89 -6.56 3.62
N ILE A 143 -8.91 -6.49 2.79
CA ILE A 143 -10.08 -7.36 2.91
C ILE A 143 -9.73 -8.69 2.23
N VAL A 144 -9.75 -9.76 2.99
CA VAL A 144 -9.30 -11.09 2.54
C VAL A 144 -10.45 -12.03 2.21
N ASP A 145 -11.65 -11.69 2.65
CA ASP A 145 -12.87 -12.44 2.38
C ASP A 145 -13.80 -11.66 1.43
N PRO A 146 -14.61 -12.32 0.60
CA PRO A 146 -15.57 -11.65 -0.25
C PRO A 146 -16.64 -10.94 0.57
N GLN A 147 -17.03 -9.74 0.16
CA GLN A 147 -18.08 -8.94 0.80
C GLN A 147 -19.29 -8.70 -0.10
N TYR A 148 -19.12 -8.84 -1.40
CA TYR A 148 -20.16 -8.59 -2.42
C TYR A 148 -20.62 -9.86 -3.11
N THR A 149 -19.77 -10.89 -3.12
CA THR A 149 -20.09 -12.19 -3.72
C THR A 149 -20.07 -13.28 -2.65
N GLU A 150 -20.73 -14.41 -2.95
CA GLU A 150 -20.73 -15.54 -2.03
C GLU A 150 -19.45 -16.36 -2.17
N GLU A 151 -18.85 -16.71 -1.04
CA GLU A 151 -17.82 -17.74 -0.98
C GLU A 151 -18.48 -19.08 -0.72
N LYS A 152 -18.27 -20.06 -1.61
CA LYS A 152 -18.63 -21.45 -1.35
C LYS A 152 -17.38 -22.30 -1.14
N ILE A 153 -17.29 -22.85 0.05
CA ILE A 153 -16.19 -23.74 0.41
C ILE A 153 -16.55 -25.16 -0.03
N ILE A 154 -15.79 -25.73 -0.94
CA ILE A 154 -15.80 -27.14 -1.18
C ILE A 154 -14.67 -27.82 -0.44
N ARG A 155 -15.05 -28.88 0.22
CA ARG A 155 -14.12 -29.75 0.93
C ARG A 155 -13.33 -30.62 -0.05
N THR A 156 -12.09 -30.77 0.19
CA THR A 156 -11.14 -31.62 -0.47
C THR A 156 -11.41 -33.10 -0.27
N ASN A 157 -10.88 -33.88 -1.18
CA ASN A 157 -10.78 -35.29 -0.98
C ASN A 157 -9.76 -35.58 0.14
N ALA A 158 -10.13 -36.53 1.01
CA ALA A 158 -9.34 -36.95 2.16
C ALA A 158 -7.96 -37.57 1.78
N MET A 159 -7.70 -37.87 0.50
CA MET A 159 -6.47 -38.48 0.04
C MET A 159 -5.31 -37.52 -0.21
N THR A 160 -5.60 -36.27 -0.51
CA THR A 160 -4.56 -35.28 -0.83
C THR A 160 -4.24 -34.33 0.34
N GLY A 161 -5.05 -34.34 1.40
CA GLY A 161 -4.87 -33.45 2.58
C GLY A 161 -5.07 -31.96 2.29
N TRP A 162 -5.56 -31.63 1.09
CA TRP A 162 -5.81 -30.27 0.68
C TRP A 162 -7.30 -29.97 0.75
N ASP A 163 -7.73 -29.03 1.56
CA ASP A 163 -9.07 -28.51 1.49
C ASP A 163 -9.23 -27.71 0.20
N ARG A 164 -10.02 -28.17 -0.73
CA ARG A 164 -10.48 -27.38 -1.86
C ARG A 164 -11.75 -26.69 -1.42
N LYS A 165 -11.77 -25.40 -1.51
CA LYS A 165 -13.00 -24.66 -1.62
C LYS A 165 -13.49 -24.77 -3.06
N GLU A 166 -14.61 -25.42 -3.32
CA GLU A 166 -15.30 -25.22 -4.58
C GLU A 166 -16.13 -23.97 -4.44
N LEU A 167 -15.74 -22.99 -5.17
CA LEU A 167 -16.62 -21.88 -5.48
C LEU A 167 -17.72 -22.41 -6.39
N THR A 168 -18.98 -22.26 -6.02
CA THR A 168 -20.02 -22.31 -7.03
C THR A 168 -19.88 -21.05 -7.85
N ILE A 169 -19.25 -21.22 -9.00
CA ILE A 169 -19.00 -20.09 -9.88
C ILE A 169 -20.30 -19.73 -10.57
N ASP A 170 -20.72 -18.50 -10.37
CA ASP A 170 -21.90 -17.96 -11.03
C ASP A 170 -21.69 -17.99 -12.56
N ASN A 171 -22.72 -18.38 -13.29
CA ASN A 171 -22.74 -18.36 -14.76
C ASN A 171 -22.75 -16.93 -15.35
N GLY A 172 -22.40 -15.93 -14.56
CA GLY A 172 -22.34 -14.53 -14.96
C GLY A 172 -23.71 -13.85 -14.99
N GLN A 173 -24.68 -14.41 -14.29
CA GLN A 173 -26.03 -13.81 -14.14
C GLN A 173 -26.14 -12.94 -12.88
N LEU A 174 -25.19 -13.04 -11.97
CA LEU A 174 -25.16 -12.26 -10.74
C LEU A 174 -25.01 -10.77 -11.05
N THR A 175 -25.93 -9.96 -10.57
CA THR A 175 -25.83 -8.50 -10.61
C THR A 175 -25.39 -8.00 -9.24
N ILE A 176 -24.25 -7.33 -9.21
CA ILE A 176 -23.66 -6.81 -7.95
C ILE A 176 -23.84 -5.31 -7.88
N ASN A 177 -24.32 -4.83 -6.76
CA ASN A 177 -24.24 -3.40 -6.42
C ASN A 177 -22.89 -3.10 -5.73
N TRP A 178 -21.87 -2.76 -6.52
CA TRP A 178 -20.53 -2.44 -6.04
C TRP A 178 -20.45 -1.16 -5.19
N THR A 179 -21.53 -0.37 -5.16
CA THR A 179 -21.56 0.89 -4.40
C THR A 179 -22.09 0.70 -2.97
N ASP A 180 -22.61 -0.48 -2.63
CA ASP A 180 -23.05 -0.76 -1.27
C ASP A 180 -21.89 -0.63 -0.28
N ALA A 181 -22.11 0.10 0.79
CA ALA A 181 -21.16 0.17 1.88
C ALA A 181 -21.17 -1.16 2.66
N LYS A 182 -19.98 -1.71 2.86
CA LYS A 182 -19.76 -2.89 3.69
C LYS A 182 -19.02 -2.48 4.97
N THR A 183 -18.87 -3.40 5.88
CA THR A 183 -18.13 -3.17 7.12
C THR A 183 -17.02 -4.20 7.29
N ALA A 184 -15.94 -3.80 7.94
CA ALA A 184 -14.89 -4.70 8.38
C ALA A 184 -14.40 -4.28 9.77
N VAL A 185 -14.02 -5.26 10.57
CA VAL A 185 -13.37 -5.02 11.85
C VAL A 185 -11.87 -5.20 11.65
N LYS A 186 -11.08 -4.22 12.07
CA LYS A 186 -9.61 -4.22 11.97
C LYS A 186 -9.01 -3.87 13.32
N TYR A 187 -7.91 -4.54 13.64
CA TYR A 187 -7.22 -4.32 14.90
C TYR A 187 -6.12 -3.27 14.74
N LEU A 188 -6.11 -2.29 15.62
CA LEU A 188 -5.03 -1.31 15.69
C LEU A 188 -4.04 -1.70 16.78
N PRO A 189 -2.78 -2.05 16.43
CA PRO A 189 -1.79 -2.49 17.40
C PRO A 189 -1.57 -1.52 18.55
N LYS A 190 -1.38 -2.06 19.75
CA LYS A 190 -1.10 -1.31 20.97
C LYS A 190 0.26 -0.62 20.90
N GLY A 191 0.38 0.53 21.57
CA GLY A 191 1.66 1.26 21.68
C GLY A 191 1.83 2.38 20.66
N ALA A 192 0.85 2.60 19.81
CA ALA A 192 0.80 3.73 18.88
C ALA A 192 -0.60 4.33 18.82
N LYS A 193 -0.69 5.55 18.29
CA LYS A 193 -1.93 6.11 17.75
C LYS A 193 -1.92 5.93 16.24
N TRP A 194 -3.10 5.88 15.65
CA TRP A 194 -3.30 5.57 14.24
C TRP A 194 -4.24 6.56 13.59
N TYR A 195 -3.97 6.90 12.34
CA TYR A 195 -4.84 7.73 11.51
C TYR A 195 -5.37 6.89 10.36
N ASP A 196 -6.69 6.84 10.19
CA ASP A 196 -7.26 6.33 8.96
C ASP A 196 -6.76 7.18 7.77
N PHE A 197 -6.13 6.54 6.80
CA PHE A 197 -5.50 7.23 5.66
C PHE A 197 -6.50 8.00 4.81
N TRP A 198 -7.77 7.52 4.76
CA TRP A 198 -8.79 8.08 3.88
C TRP A 198 -9.57 9.23 4.53
N THR A 199 -9.77 9.18 5.83
CA THR A 199 -10.62 10.11 6.57
C THR A 199 -9.84 11.05 7.49
N ASN A 200 -8.58 10.75 7.75
CA ASN A 200 -7.73 11.40 8.77
C ASN A 200 -8.24 11.25 10.22
N GLN A 201 -9.25 10.40 10.45
CA GLN A 201 -9.72 10.13 11.81
C GLN A 201 -8.63 9.45 12.62
N GLN A 202 -8.38 9.97 13.83
CA GLN A 202 -7.40 9.40 14.76
C GLN A 202 -8.04 8.37 15.69
N TYR A 203 -7.30 7.30 15.95
CA TYR A 203 -7.64 6.23 16.87
C TYR A 203 -6.49 5.94 17.83
N ASN A 204 -6.82 5.47 19.03
CA ASN A 204 -5.81 4.86 19.92
C ASN A 204 -5.53 3.43 19.44
N GLY A 205 -4.33 2.93 19.67
CA GLY A 205 -4.03 1.52 19.50
C GLY A 205 -4.54 0.65 20.64
N GLY A 206 -4.47 -0.66 20.47
CA GLY A 206 -4.93 -1.67 21.42
C GLY A 206 -6.45 -1.94 21.34
N GLN A 207 -7.08 -1.69 20.21
CA GLN A 207 -8.53 -1.85 20.03
C GLN A 207 -8.92 -2.33 18.63
N ASP A 208 -10.10 -2.94 18.56
CA ASP A 208 -10.78 -3.18 17.29
C ASP A 208 -11.51 -1.92 16.84
N VAL A 209 -11.47 -1.65 15.55
CA VAL A 209 -12.22 -0.58 14.91
C VAL A 209 -13.11 -1.15 13.83
N THR A 210 -14.41 -0.86 13.92
CA THR A 210 -15.36 -1.17 12.85
C THR A 210 -15.32 -0.04 11.83
N LEU A 211 -14.95 -0.39 10.60
CA LEU A 211 -14.84 0.55 9.50
C LEU A 211 -15.96 0.33 8.50
N THR A 212 -16.45 1.42 7.93
CA THR A 212 -17.20 1.35 6.69
C THR A 212 -16.22 1.20 5.54
N THR A 213 -16.35 0.12 4.78
CA THR A 213 -15.49 -0.17 3.63
C THR A 213 -16.26 0.07 2.35
N SER A 214 -15.59 0.66 1.36
CA SER A 214 -16.07 0.76 -0.02
C SER A 214 -15.27 -0.18 -0.92
N PHE A 215 -15.86 -0.56 -2.04
CA PHE A 215 -15.23 -1.50 -2.96
C PHE A 215 -13.89 -0.99 -3.51
N ASP A 216 -13.77 0.31 -3.69
CA ASP A 216 -12.64 1.00 -4.30
C ASP A 216 -11.51 1.38 -3.32
N ARG A 217 -11.65 1.06 -2.02
CA ARG A 217 -10.68 1.44 -0.98
C ARG A 217 -10.22 0.23 -0.18
N VAL A 218 -8.91 0.14 0.00
CA VAL A 218 -8.33 -0.78 0.97
C VAL A 218 -8.27 -0.09 2.33
N PRO A 219 -8.76 -0.72 3.42
CA PRO A 219 -8.53 -0.20 4.76
C PRO A 219 -7.02 -0.11 5.04
N MET A 220 -6.57 1.06 5.43
CA MET A 220 -5.19 1.28 5.85
C MET A 220 -5.10 2.46 6.81
N PHE A 221 -4.14 2.38 7.72
CA PHE A 221 -3.88 3.40 8.72
C PHE A 221 -2.44 3.87 8.67
N VAL A 222 -2.21 5.09 9.13
CA VAL A 222 -0.86 5.64 9.26
C VAL A 222 -0.54 5.82 10.74
N ARG A 223 0.63 5.34 11.14
CA ARG A 223 1.12 5.45 12.51
C ARG A 223 1.41 6.90 12.86
N ALA A 224 1.00 7.36 14.03
CA ALA A 224 1.37 8.68 14.54
C ALA A 224 2.90 8.83 14.64
N GLY A 225 3.41 10.01 14.33
CA GLY A 225 4.82 10.30 14.15
C GLY A 225 5.31 10.12 12.70
N SER A 226 4.49 9.54 11.82
CA SER A 226 4.91 9.32 10.43
C SER A 226 4.92 10.62 9.62
N ILE A 227 5.89 10.68 8.71
CA ILE A 227 6.01 11.66 7.63
C ILE A 227 5.93 10.86 6.34
N LEU A 228 4.81 10.98 5.62
CA LEU A 228 4.53 10.18 4.44
C LEU A 228 4.68 11.04 3.17
N PRO A 229 5.73 10.85 2.37
CA PRO A 229 5.88 11.55 1.11
C PRO A 229 5.00 10.93 0.03
N LEU A 230 4.28 11.77 -0.70
CA LEU A 230 3.48 11.40 -1.84
C LEU A 230 3.95 12.18 -3.08
N GLY A 231 4.17 11.45 -4.17
CA GLY A 231 4.54 11.99 -5.46
C GLY A 231 3.36 12.55 -6.24
N PRO A 232 3.61 13.13 -7.42
CA PRO A 232 2.56 13.57 -8.32
C PRO A 232 1.79 12.38 -8.91
N GLU A 233 0.58 12.61 -9.40
CA GLU A 233 -0.10 11.66 -10.27
C GLU A 233 0.61 11.60 -11.62
N MET A 234 0.90 10.38 -12.10
CA MET A 234 1.59 10.14 -13.37
C MET A 234 1.14 8.83 -14.01
N GLN A 235 1.34 8.69 -15.30
CA GLN A 235 1.00 7.51 -16.10
C GLN A 235 2.11 6.45 -16.10
N TYR A 236 3.37 6.89 -15.97
CA TYR A 236 4.54 6.01 -15.91
C TYR A 236 5.64 6.67 -15.07
N VAL A 237 6.54 5.87 -14.56
CA VAL A 237 7.68 6.35 -13.75
C VAL A 237 8.57 7.26 -14.59
N GLY A 238 8.86 8.46 -14.06
CA GLY A 238 9.66 9.46 -14.77
C GLY A 238 8.87 10.42 -15.67
N GLU A 239 7.53 10.28 -15.77
CA GLU A 239 6.72 11.27 -16.50
C GLU A 239 6.82 12.67 -15.88
N LYS A 240 6.88 12.73 -14.55
CA LYS A 240 6.98 13.98 -13.78
C LYS A 240 8.10 13.90 -12.77
N THR A 241 8.75 15.03 -12.57
CA THR A 241 9.77 15.19 -11.53
C THR A 241 9.12 15.29 -10.13
N TRP A 242 9.90 15.00 -9.11
CA TRP A 242 9.47 15.17 -7.70
C TRP A 242 9.83 16.57 -7.20
N ASP A 243 9.57 17.59 -8.00
CA ASP A 243 9.87 18.99 -7.72
C ASP A 243 8.89 19.60 -6.70
N ASN A 244 7.72 19.01 -6.52
CA ASN A 244 6.78 19.33 -5.45
C ASN A 244 6.20 18.05 -4.84
N LEU A 245 6.80 17.59 -3.75
CA LEU A 245 6.28 16.45 -2.99
C LEU A 245 5.31 16.91 -1.90
N GLU A 246 4.19 16.21 -1.78
CA GLU A 246 3.30 16.32 -0.63
C GLU A 246 3.89 15.52 0.53
N LEU A 247 4.11 16.16 1.67
CA LEU A 247 4.52 15.51 2.91
C LEU A 247 3.35 15.52 3.88
N ARG A 248 2.68 14.38 4.06
CA ARG A 248 1.64 14.22 5.07
C ARG A 248 2.26 13.95 6.43
N LEU A 249 1.97 14.81 7.39
CA LEU A 249 2.47 14.74 8.75
C LEU A 249 1.36 14.21 9.66
N TYR A 250 1.67 13.17 10.44
CA TYR A 250 0.69 12.52 11.32
C TYR A 250 1.10 12.71 12.79
N PRO A 251 0.62 13.77 13.49
CA PRO A 251 1.02 14.09 14.87
C PRO A 251 0.64 13.01 15.88
N GLY A 252 1.16 13.16 17.11
CA GLY A 252 0.87 12.27 18.24
C GLY A 252 2.07 11.45 18.70
N ALA A 253 3.19 11.57 18.02
CA ALA A 253 4.52 11.10 18.44
C ALA A 253 5.60 11.83 17.64
N ASP A 254 6.83 11.87 18.15
CA ASP A 254 7.98 12.26 17.36
C ASP A 254 8.25 11.23 16.26
N GLY A 255 8.83 11.70 15.15
CA GLY A 255 9.14 10.79 14.07
C GLY A 255 10.13 11.33 13.05
N GLN A 256 10.57 10.44 12.18
CA GLN A 256 11.48 10.79 11.10
C GLN A 256 11.23 9.94 9.85
N PHE A 257 11.58 10.51 8.70
CA PHE A 257 11.61 9.82 7.43
C PHE A 257 12.81 10.31 6.62
N THR A 258 13.49 9.42 5.93
CA THR A 258 14.58 9.77 5.02
C THR A 258 14.14 9.52 3.58
N LEU A 259 13.97 10.59 2.83
CA LEU A 259 13.74 10.54 1.39
C LEU A 259 15.06 10.18 0.71
N TYR A 260 15.01 9.19 -0.17
CA TYR A 260 16.12 8.73 -1.00
C TYR A 260 15.84 8.99 -2.46
N GLU A 261 16.84 9.43 -3.21
CA GLU A 261 16.77 9.69 -4.65
C GLU A 261 18.11 9.37 -5.30
N ASP A 262 18.05 8.84 -6.52
CA ASP A 262 19.20 8.55 -7.39
C ASP A 262 18.85 8.75 -8.88
N GLU A 263 19.63 8.21 -9.78
CA GLU A 263 19.41 8.29 -11.23
C GLU A 263 18.27 7.38 -11.75
N GLY A 264 17.74 6.47 -10.93
CA GLY A 264 16.55 5.65 -11.19
C GLY A 264 16.82 4.26 -11.77
N ASP A 265 17.48 4.14 -12.91
CA ASP A 265 17.54 2.90 -13.70
C ASP A 265 18.95 2.33 -13.94
N ASN A 266 19.91 2.67 -13.09
CA ASN A 266 21.28 2.19 -13.14
C ASN A 266 21.81 1.78 -11.76
N TYR A 267 23.08 1.35 -11.70
CA TYR A 267 23.76 0.92 -10.49
C TYR A 267 24.75 1.95 -9.93
N ASN A 268 24.70 3.20 -10.37
CA ASN A 268 25.61 4.25 -9.91
C ASN A 268 25.44 4.57 -8.42
N TYR A 269 24.28 4.26 -7.84
CA TYR A 269 24.03 4.36 -6.40
C TYR A 269 24.99 3.49 -5.56
N GLU A 270 25.48 2.35 -6.07
CA GLU A 270 26.49 1.53 -5.41
C GLU A 270 27.83 2.24 -5.28
N GLN A 271 28.06 3.27 -6.12
CA GLN A 271 29.23 4.14 -6.12
C GLN A 271 28.97 5.47 -5.37
N GLY A 272 27.87 5.56 -4.63
CA GLY A 272 27.50 6.73 -3.87
C GLY A 272 26.78 7.84 -4.68
N GLN A 273 26.36 7.55 -5.92
CA GLN A 273 25.60 8.51 -6.74
C GLN A 273 24.13 8.52 -6.35
N TYR A 274 23.85 9.04 -5.18
CA TYR A 274 22.48 9.23 -4.64
C TYR A 274 22.46 10.42 -3.67
N ALA A 275 21.26 10.85 -3.32
CA ALA A 275 21.06 11.88 -2.31
C ALA A 275 19.99 11.47 -1.31
N THR A 276 20.11 11.96 -0.08
CA THR A 276 19.12 11.77 0.97
C THR A 276 18.73 13.08 1.62
N ILE A 277 17.47 13.19 2.02
CA ILE A 277 16.92 14.30 2.80
C ILE A 277 16.19 13.71 4.00
N THR A 278 16.61 14.02 5.21
CA THR A 278 15.94 13.52 6.43
C THR A 278 14.98 14.55 6.96
N PHE A 279 13.72 14.16 7.07
CA PHE A 279 12.65 14.92 7.73
C PHE A 279 12.53 14.46 9.17
N LYS A 280 12.41 15.41 10.12
CA LYS A 280 12.19 15.11 11.54
C LYS A 280 11.01 15.92 12.07
N TRP A 281 10.03 15.22 12.64
CA TRP A 281 8.88 15.81 13.31
C TRP A 281 9.11 15.78 14.82
N ASN A 282 9.03 16.94 15.45
CA ASN A 282 8.94 17.05 16.91
C ASN A 282 7.51 17.39 17.28
N ASP A 283 6.83 16.45 17.91
CA ASP A 283 5.39 16.55 18.19
C ASP A 283 5.08 17.60 19.24
N ARG A 284 5.93 17.73 20.27
CA ARG A 284 5.74 18.71 21.35
C ARG A 284 5.82 20.14 20.85
N SER A 285 6.77 20.45 19.98
CA SER A 285 6.97 21.79 19.42
C SER A 285 6.13 22.03 18.16
N ARG A 286 5.47 20.98 17.64
CA ARG A 286 4.78 20.97 16.33
C ARG A 286 5.66 21.52 15.21
N GLN A 287 6.89 21.03 15.16
CA GLN A 287 7.90 21.50 14.22
C GLN A 287 8.40 20.37 13.33
N LEU A 288 8.39 20.60 12.03
CA LEU A 288 9.10 19.80 11.05
C LEU A 288 10.45 20.42 10.75
N THR A 289 11.52 19.66 10.88
CA THR A 289 12.84 19.99 10.36
C THR A 289 13.09 19.21 9.09
N ILE A 290 13.39 19.91 8.00
CA ILE A 290 13.87 19.35 6.74
C ILE A 290 15.38 19.50 6.77
N GLY A 291 16.09 18.40 6.97
CA GLY A 291 17.53 18.41 7.15
C GLY A 291 18.29 18.80 5.87
N GLN A 292 19.57 19.07 6.02
CA GLN A 292 20.45 19.29 4.88
C GLN A 292 20.45 18.07 3.98
N ARG A 293 20.45 18.29 2.66
CA ARG A 293 20.61 17.22 1.67
C ARG A 293 22.02 16.67 1.74
N ASN A 294 22.14 15.35 1.79
CA ASN A 294 23.39 14.62 1.80
C ASN A 294 23.55 13.85 0.50
N GLY A 295 24.75 13.92 -0.10
CA GLY A 295 25.06 13.25 -1.37
C GLY A 295 24.63 14.04 -2.60
N SER A 296 24.89 13.46 -3.74
CA SER A 296 24.57 14.03 -5.05
C SER A 296 24.55 12.95 -6.14
N TYR A 297 23.82 13.20 -7.21
CA TYR A 297 23.81 12.36 -8.40
C TYR A 297 23.52 13.21 -9.65
N LYS A 298 23.77 12.68 -10.82
CA LYS A 298 23.55 13.39 -12.08
C LYS A 298 22.04 13.60 -12.31
N GLY A 299 21.65 14.83 -12.62
CA GLY A 299 20.24 15.18 -12.83
C GLY A 299 19.46 15.50 -11.54
N MET A 300 20.10 15.51 -10.39
CA MET A 300 19.49 15.85 -9.12
C MET A 300 18.86 17.24 -9.13
N LEU A 301 17.63 17.36 -8.60
CA LEU A 301 16.96 18.64 -8.41
C LEU A 301 17.72 19.49 -7.40
N GLN A 302 18.18 20.67 -7.83
CA GLN A 302 18.90 21.61 -6.96
C GLN A 302 17.95 22.33 -6.00
N LYS A 303 16.75 22.66 -6.47
CA LYS A 303 15.69 23.31 -5.71
C LYS A 303 14.38 22.56 -5.91
N ARG A 304 13.55 22.54 -4.89
CA ARG A 304 12.21 21.98 -4.95
C ARG A 304 11.29 22.65 -3.93
N GLN A 305 10.01 22.35 -4.01
CA GLN A 305 9.03 22.72 -3.01
C GLN A 305 8.51 21.47 -2.31
N PHE A 306 8.21 21.59 -1.02
CA PHE A 306 7.43 20.60 -0.29
C PHE A 306 6.08 21.21 0.11
N THR A 307 5.00 20.49 -0.15
CA THR A 307 3.68 20.83 0.35
C THR A 307 3.42 20.00 1.62
N LEU A 308 3.45 20.63 2.77
CA LEU A 308 3.20 20.00 4.07
C LEU A 308 1.70 19.96 4.32
N VAL A 309 1.17 18.81 4.70
CA VAL A 309 -0.27 18.59 4.93
C VAL A 309 -0.48 17.91 6.28
N MET A 310 -1.32 18.51 7.12
CA MET A 310 -1.73 17.97 8.41
C MET A 310 -3.11 17.30 8.31
N PRO A 311 -3.45 16.32 9.17
CA PRO A 311 -4.76 15.66 9.16
C PRO A 311 -5.95 16.60 9.41
N ASP A 312 -5.73 17.73 10.09
CA ASP A 312 -6.73 18.77 10.36
C ASP A 312 -6.95 19.73 9.17
N GLY A 313 -6.28 19.48 8.04
CA GLY A 313 -6.40 20.27 6.81
C GLY A 313 -5.45 21.47 6.74
N GLN A 314 -4.64 21.74 7.77
CA GLN A 314 -3.61 22.77 7.67
C GLN A 314 -2.57 22.40 6.61
N THR A 315 -2.20 23.35 5.77
CA THR A 315 -1.18 23.17 4.72
C THR A 315 -0.15 24.29 4.76
N LYS A 316 1.11 23.97 4.44
CA LYS A 316 2.18 24.94 4.27
C LYS A 316 3.06 24.53 3.09
N GLN A 317 3.55 25.53 2.36
CA GLN A 317 4.53 25.32 1.31
C GLN A 317 5.90 25.75 1.80
N VAL A 318 6.94 24.98 1.44
CA VAL A 318 8.32 25.21 1.84
C VAL A 318 9.22 25.06 0.64
N ASP A 319 9.89 26.14 0.27
CA ASP A 319 10.96 26.06 -0.73
C ASP A 319 12.21 25.48 -0.10
N TYR A 320 12.87 24.59 -0.82
CA TYR A 320 14.03 23.86 -0.35
C TYR A 320 15.14 23.85 -1.40
N ASP A 321 16.32 24.30 -1.02
CA ASP A 321 17.49 24.42 -1.87
C ASP A 321 18.64 23.44 -1.50
N GLY A 322 18.37 22.54 -0.56
CA GLY A 322 19.36 21.60 -0.02
C GLY A 322 19.89 21.97 1.36
N SER A 323 19.61 23.18 1.85
CA SER A 323 19.99 23.63 3.20
C SER A 323 18.93 23.22 4.23
N GLU A 324 19.36 22.98 5.48
CA GLU A 324 18.44 22.69 6.56
C GLU A 324 17.45 23.86 6.76
N THR A 325 16.18 23.53 6.92
CA THR A 325 15.12 24.49 7.25
C THR A 325 14.10 23.88 8.19
N SER A 326 13.32 24.70 8.87
CA SER A 326 12.30 24.25 9.82
C SER A 326 10.99 25.00 9.64
N VAL A 327 9.89 24.30 9.83
CA VAL A 327 8.54 24.83 9.76
C VAL A 327 7.75 24.43 10.99
N LYS A 328 7.12 25.40 11.65
CA LYS A 328 6.28 25.17 12.83
C LYS A 328 4.80 25.29 12.44
N PHE A 329 3.94 24.37 12.94
CA PHE A 329 2.48 24.38 12.79
C PHE A 329 1.78 24.91 14.03
#